data_91be3996e91072febb5b1c0f83df7c61
#
_entry.id   91be3996e91072febb5b1c0f83df7c61
#
_cell.length_a   1.000
_cell.length_b   1.000
_cell.length_c   1.000
_cell.angle_alpha   90.00
_cell.angle_beta   90.00
_cell.angle_gamma   90.00
#
_symmetry.space_group_name_H-M   'P 1'
#
loop_
_entity.id
_entity.type
_entity.pdbx_description
1 polymer ?
#
loop_
_entity_poly.entity_id
_entity_poly.type
_entity_poly.pdbx_seq_one_letter_code
_entity_poly.pdbx_strand_id
1 'polypeptide(L)'
;MKFLTSQLVAAFQQREMRRNIGALLKVLGVLAAAIAVYSVVFHMLMLYEGQNHSWLTGVYWTLTVMSTLGFGDITFHSDIGRIFSLVVLLTGILLLLIVLPFAFIRFFYAPWLEAQLKLRAPRSVAAGLQGHVIICRHDALAQALIARLSSLRIPYVLLEPDPALAIVHHTDGLNVIVGEPAAVETWRASRAEAAAVVVANLDDAAN
;
A
#
# COMPACT_ATOMS: atom_id res chain seq x y z
N MET A 1 -28.89 9.77 -8.17
CA MET A 1 -27.86 9.99 -7.15
C MET A 1 -26.67 9.01 -7.21
N LYS A 2 -26.80 7.78 -7.74
CA LYS A 2 -25.74 6.75 -7.81
C LYS A 2 -24.51 7.13 -8.67
N PHE A 3 -24.66 7.98 -9.68
CA PHE A 3 -23.57 8.44 -10.56
C PHE A 3 -22.57 9.40 -9.88
N LEU A 4 -23.02 10.19 -8.92
CA LEU A 4 -22.17 11.15 -8.22
C LEU A 4 -21.26 10.50 -7.19
N THR A 5 -21.73 9.46 -6.49
CA THR A 5 -20.93 8.74 -5.48
C THR A 5 -19.84 7.90 -6.13
N SER A 6 -20.12 7.22 -7.24
CA SER A 6 -19.09 6.44 -7.96
C SER A 6 -18.03 7.34 -8.61
N GLN A 7 -18.41 8.51 -9.11
CA GLN A 7 -17.46 9.51 -9.65
C GLN A 7 -16.61 10.14 -8.54
N LEU A 8 -17.17 10.40 -7.37
CA LEU A 8 -16.42 10.92 -6.23
C LEU A 8 -15.41 9.90 -5.71
N VAL A 9 -15.79 8.64 -5.55
CA VAL A 9 -14.88 7.55 -5.14
C VAL A 9 -13.75 7.38 -6.16
N ALA A 10 -14.06 7.36 -7.46
CA ALA A 10 -13.06 7.29 -8.52
C ALA A 10 -12.13 8.52 -8.53
N ALA A 11 -12.67 9.72 -8.28
CA ALA A 11 -11.88 10.96 -8.20
C ALA A 11 -10.96 10.98 -6.96
N PHE A 12 -11.43 10.46 -5.81
CA PHE A 12 -10.59 10.33 -4.60
C PHE A 12 -9.47 9.29 -4.81
N GLN A 13 -9.75 8.12 -5.41
CA GLN A 13 -8.72 7.14 -5.75
C GLN A 13 -7.71 7.69 -6.75
N GLN A 14 -8.13 8.46 -7.75
CA GLN A 14 -7.22 9.13 -8.67
C GLN A 14 -6.36 10.21 -8.00
N ARG A 15 -6.90 10.95 -7.04
CA ARG A 15 -6.14 11.96 -6.28
C ARG A 15 -5.09 11.31 -5.37
N GLU A 16 -5.41 10.23 -4.69
CA GLU A 16 -4.45 9.51 -3.86
C GLU A 16 -3.34 8.87 -4.70
N MET A 17 -3.70 8.24 -5.81
CA MET A 17 -2.73 7.68 -6.75
C MET A 17 -1.80 8.75 -7.33
N ARG A 18 -2.34 9.91 -7.74
CA ARG A 18 -1.52 11.04 -8.22
C ARG A 18 -0.59 11.59 -7.14
N ARG A 19 -1.06 11.69 -5.89
CA ARG A 19 -0.24 12.13 -4.76
C ARG A 19 0.90 11.16 -4.47
N ASN A 20 0.63 9.87 -4.53
CA ASN A 20 1.62 8.81 -4.29
C ASN A 20 2.66 8.75 -5.42
N ILE A 21 2.24 8.85 -6.68
CA ILE A 21 3.15 8.98 -7.84
C ILE A 21 3.98 10.25 -7.72
N GLY A 22 3.38 11.38 -7.34
CA GLY A 22 4.10 12.64 -7.13
C GLY A 22 5.15 12.55 -6.02
N ALA A 23 4.89 11.80 -4.94
CA ALA A 23 5.85 11.57 -3.88
C ALA A 23 7.01 10.67 -4.35
N LEU A 24 6.73 9.60 -5.10
CA LEU A 24 7.77 8.75 -5.70
C LEU A 24 8.63 9.54 -6.69
N LEU A 25 8.03 10.36 -7.54
CA LEU A 25 8.75 11.22 -8.48
C LEU A 25 9.67 12.23 -7.77
N LYS A 26 9.27 12.75 -6.59
CA LYS A 26 10.14 13.60 -5.76
C LYS A 26 11.36 12.83 -5.27
N VAL A 27 11.19 11.60 -4.79
CA VAL A 27 12.32 10.76 -4.35
C VAL A 27 13.28 10.48 -5.51
N LEU A 28 12.74 10.11 -6.69
CA LEU A 28 13.54 9.92 -7.90
C LEU A 28 14.23 11.20 -8.35
N GLY A 29 13.56 12.36 -8.22
CA GLY A 29 14.13 13.66 -8.52
C GLY A 29 15.32 14.01 -7.59
N VAL A 30 15.18 13.75 -6.29
CA VAL A 30 16.28 13.93 -5.34
C VAL A 30 17.46 13.01 -5.66
N LEU A 31 17.19 11.75 -5.98
CA LEU A 31 18.24 10.80 -6.39
C LEU A 31 18.94 11.27 -7.67
N ALA A 32 18.20 11.67 -8.69
CA ALA A 32 18.75 12.18 -9.95
C ALA A 32 19.58 13.46 -9.74
N ALA A 33 19.10 14.37 -8.89
CA ALA A 33 19.85 15.59 -8.51
C ALA A 33 21.14 15.26 -7.78
N ALA A 34 21.12 14.30 -6.86
CA ALA A 34 22.33 13.85 -6.16
C ALA A 34 23.35 13.25 -7.13
N ILE A 35 22.91 12.40 -8.07
CA ILE A 35 23.78 11.81 -9.10
C ILE A 35 24.40 12.92 -9.97
N ALA A 36 23.61 13.91 -10.38
CA ALA A 36 24.10 15.01 -11.20
C ALA A 36 25.14 15.85 -10.44
N VAL A 37 24.86 16.22 -9.19
CA VAL A 37 25.79 16.99 -8.34
C VAL A 37 27.08 16.21 -8.11
N TYR A 38 27.00 14.94 -7.74
CA TYR A 38 28.18 14.12 -7.51
C TYR A 38 29.01 13.89 -8.78
N SER A 39 28.36 13.75 -9.94
CA SER A 39 29.06 13.64 -11.22
C SER A 39 29.84 14.92 -11.58
N VAL A 40 29.29 16.09 -11.24
CA VAL A 40 30.00 17.37 -11.41
C VAL A 40 31.19 17.48 -10.46
N VAL A 41 31.00 17.16 -9.18
CA VAL A 41 32.08 17.18 -8.20
C VAL A 41 33.16 16.16 -8.53
N PHE A 42 32.78 14.96 -8.97
CA PHE A 42 33.73 13.96 -9.50
C PHE A 42 34.60 14.53 -10.61
N HIS A 43 33.99 15.18 -11.60
CA HIS A 43 34.73 15.75 -12.71
C HIS A 43 35.72 16.83 -12.27
N MET A 44 35.31 17.71 -11.35
CA MET A 44 36.19 18.75 -10.78
C MET A 44 37.37 18.15 -10.04
N LEU A 45 37.12 17.13 -9.19
CA LEU A 45 38.17 16.48 -8.41
C LEU A 45 39.16 15.68 -9.28
N MET A 46 38.65 14.99 -10.33
CA MET A 46 39.52 14.26 -11.27
C MET A 46 40.40 15.20 -12.07
N LEU A 47 39.85 16.36 -12.50
CA LEU A 47 40.68 17.39 -13.13
C LEU A 47 41.78 17.94 -12.16
N TYR A 48 41.45 18.12 -10.88
CA TYR A 48 42.41 18.53 -9.86
C TYR A 48 43.55 17.50 -9.68
N GLU A 49 43.25 16.20 -9.79
CA GLU A 49 44.22 15.11 -9.76
C GLU A 49 44.97 14.92 -11.10
N GLY A 50 44.67 15.74 -12.11
CA GLY A 50 45.30 15.63 -13.43
C GLY A 50 44.75 14.52 -14.31
N GLN A 51 43.63 13.94 -13.91
CA GLN A 51 42.92 12.87 -14.68
C GLN A 51 41.80 13.48 -15.51
N ASN A 52 41.77 13.16 -16.81
CA ASN A 52 40.73 13.61 -17.75
C ASN A 52 39.75 12.50 -18.01
N HIS A 53 38.51 12.67 -17.56
CA HIS A 53 37.44 11.75 -17.77
C HIS A 53 36.26 12.43 -18.48
N SER A 54 35.45 11.66 -19.22
CA SER A 54 34.22 12.17 -19.84
C SER A 54 33.13 12.42 -18.78
N TRP A 55 32.14 13.26 -19.10
CA TRP A 55 30.97 13.47 -18.24
C TRP A 55 30.21 12.19 -17.95
N LEU A 56 30.11 11.30 -18.93
CA LEU A 56 29.47 9.99 -18.77
C LEU A 56 30.19 9.12 -17.75
N THR A 57 31.52 9.21 -17.71
CA THR A 57 32.35 8.51 -16.70
C THR A 57 32.02 8.97 -15.29
N GLY A 58 31.74 10.27 -15.09
CA GLY A 58 31.31 10.78 -13.77
C GLY A 58 29.98 10.20 -13.32
N VAL A 59 28.99 10.08 -14.21
CA VAL A 59 27.70 9.42 -13.91
C VAL A 59 27.90 7.94 -13.60
N TYR A 60 28.65 7.24 -14.43
CA TYR A 60 28.99 5.82 -14.24
C TYR A 60 29.65 5.57 -12.88
N TRP A 61 30.71 6.34 -12.55
CA TRP A 61 31.42 6.22 -11.28
C TRP A 61 30.50 6.49 -10.09
N THR A 62 29.71 7.57 -10.17
CA THR A 62 28.76 7.91 -9.11
C THR A 62 27.77 6.77 -8.86
N LEU A 63 27.19 6.21 -9.91
CA LEU A 63 26.24 5.10 -9.78
C LEU A 63 26.88 3.83 -9.24
N THR A 64 28.11 3.48 -9.66
CA THR A 64 28.82 2.29 -9.18
C THR A 64 29.18 2.41 -7.69
N VAL A 65 29.59 3.61 -7.24
CA VAL A 65 29.87 3.86 -5.83
C VAL A 65 28.59 3.90 -5.00
N MET A 66 27.56 4.63 -5.45
CA MET A 66 26.26 4.69 -4.74
C MET A 66 25.58 3.33 -4.62
N SER A 67 25.72 2.45 -5.61
CA SER A 67 25.19 1.09 -5.57
C SER A 67 26.05 0.09 -4.80
N THR A 68 27.18 0.54 -4.25
CA THR A 68 28.17 -0.29 -3.56
C THR A 68 28.89 -1.32 -4.44
N LEU A 69 28.77 -1.22 -5.76
CA LEU A 69 29.44 -2.11 -6.71
C LEU A 69 30.96 -1.86 -6.71
N GLY A 70 31.37 -0.58 -6.83
CA GLY A 70 32.73 -0.16 -6.68
C GLY A 70 33.77 -1.00 -7.44
N PHE A 71 33.68 -1.08 -8.77
CA PHE A 71 34.58 -1.92 -9.60
C PHE A 71 36.08 -1.61 -9.40
N GLY A 72 36.44 -0.40 -8.92
CA GLY A 72 37.81 -0.02 -8.68
C GLY A 72 38.61 0.30 -9.94
N ASP A 73 37.95 0.42 -11.09
CA ASP A 73 38.53 0.80 -12.38
C ASP A 73 38.92 2.28 -12.42
N ILE A 74 38.22 3.12 -11.66
CA ILE A 74 38.46 4.54 -11.52
C ILE A 74 38.47 4.90 -10.05
N THR A 75 39.62 5.43 -9.54
CA THR A 75 39.80 5.71 -8.12
C THR A 75 40.48 7.05 -7.92
N PHE A 76 40.17 7.72 -6.81
CA PHE A 76 40.88 8.89 -6.34
C PHE A 76 42.15 8.51 -5.62
N HIS A 77 43.19 9.30 -5.82
CA HIS A 77 44.50 9.15 -5.13
C HIS A 77 44.61 10.10 -3.96
N SER A 78 43.98 11.26 -4.00
CA SER A 78 44.00 12.27 -2.91
C SER A 78 43.05 11.89 -1.77
N ASP A 79 43.39 12.36 -0.56
CA ASP A 79 42.54 12.17 0.61
C ASP A 79 41.20 12.90 0.48
N ILE A 80 41.17 14.05 -0.20
CA ILE A 80 39.93 14.79 -0.50
C ILE A 80 39.01 13.93 -1.39
N GLY A 81 39.53 13.30 -2.45
CA GLY A 81 38.78 12.40 -3.32
C GLY A 81 38.27 11.17 -2.56
N ARG A 82 39.07 10.62 -1.63
CA ARG A 82 38.64 9.48 -0.78
C ARG A 82 37.51 9.88 0.18
N ILE A 83 37.59 11.05 0.81
CA ILE A 83 36.51 11.57 1.66
C ILE A 83 35.24 11.78 0.81
N PHE A 84 35.36 12.36 -0.37
CA PHE A 84 34.24 12.50 -1.30
C PHE A 84 33.61 11.14 -1.66
N SER A 85 34.42 10.11 -1.93
CA SER A 85 33.96 8.77 -2.21
C SER A 85 33.14 8.18 -1.04
N LEU A 86 33.57 8.41 0.21
CA LEU A 86 32.83 8.00 1.40
C LEU A 86 31.47 8.71 1.51
N VAL A 87 31.43 10.03 1.22
CA VAL A 87 30.16 10.79 1.22
C VAL A 87 29.20 10.24 0.17
N VAL A 88 29.70 9.99 -1.05
CA VAL A 88 28.89 9.41 -2.14
C VAL A 88 28.37 8.02 -1.76
N LEU A 89 29.22 7.17 -1.19
CA LEU A 89 28.87 5.82 -0.74
C LEU A 89 27.76 5.86 0.33
N LEU A 90 27.97 6.62 1.40
CA LEU A 90 26.99 6.70 2.50
C LEU A 90 25.66 7.28 2.04
N THR A 91 25.70 8.31 1.21
CA THR A 91 24.49 8.90 0.63
C THR A 91 23.79 7.92 -0.32
N GLY A 92 24.57 7.15 -1.09
CA GLY A 92 24.06 6.11 -1.98
C GLY A 92 23.34 5.00 -1.22
N ILE A 93 23.95 4.48 -0.17
CA ILE A 93 23.31 3.48 0.71
C ILE A 93 21.98 4.02 1.25
N LEU A 94 21.97 5.25 1.75
CA LEU A 94 20.76 5.86 2.29
C LEU A 94 19.68 6.02 1.23
N LEU A 95 20.00 6.66 0.09
CA LEU A 95 19.00 7.02 -0.92
C LEU A 95 18.58 5.81 -1.79
N LEU A 96 19.52 5.01 -2.24
CA LEU A 96 19.29 3.98 -3.25
C LEU A 96 18.90 2.63 -2.61
N LEU A 97 19.53 2.26 -1.48
CA LEU A 97 19.26 0.97 -0.84
C LEU A 97 18.20 1.05 0.27
N ILE A 98 17.99 2.21 0.89
CA ILE A 98 17.00 2.35 1.96
C ILE A 98 15.79 3.14 1.45
N VAL A 99 15.95 4.42 1.12
CA VAL A 99 14.82 5.32 0.83
C VAL A 99 14.03 4.86 -0.41
N LEU A 100 14.71 4.46 -1.49
CA LEU A 100 14.04 4.09 -2.75
C LEU A 100 13.16 2.84 -2.61
N PRO A 101 13.60 1.69 -2.04
CA PRO A 101 12.75 0.53 -1.83
C PRO A 101 11.57 0.82 -0.89
N PHE A 102 11.80 1.55 0.21
CA PHE A 102 10.71 1.94 1.11
C PHE A 102 9.69 2.87 0.45
N ALA A 103 10.15 3.82 -0.36
CA ALA A 103 9.27 4.68 -1.15
C ALA A 103 8.44 3.86 -2.15
N PHE A 104 9.05 2.89 -2.84
CA PHE A 104 8.35 1.99 -3.76
C PHE A 104 7.27 1.17 -3.04
N ILE A 105 7.63 0.55 -1.90
CA ILE A 105 6.67 -0.23 -1.09
C ILE A 105 5.51 0.66 -0.65
N ARG A 106 5.79 1.82 -0.07
CA ARG A 106 4.76 2.72 0.47
C ARG A 106 3.85 3.31 -0.58
N PHE A 107 4.39 3.74 -1.73
CA PHE A 107 3.63 4.51 -2.72
C PHE A 107 3.08 3.66 -3.85
N PHE A 108 3.60 2.49 -4.08
CA PHE A 108 3.19 1.60 -5.16
C PHE A 108 2.65 0.27 -4.66
N TYR A 109 3.45 -0.48 -3.90
CA TYR A 109 3.09 -1.85 -3.52
C TYR A 109 1.92 -1.92 -2.52
N ALA A 110 1.91 -1.09 -1.48
CA ALA A 110 0.85 -1.11 -0.47
C ALA A 110 -0.53 -0.76 -1.07
N PRO A 111 -0.72 0.32 -1.87
CA PRO A 111 -2.01 0.60 -2.52
C PRO A 111 -2.45 -0.49 -3.51
N TRP A 112 -1.49 -1.11 -4.22
CA TRP A 112 -1.78 -2.22 -5.12
C TRP A 112 -2.28 -3.45 -4.34
N LEU A 113 -1.63 -3.78 -3.22
CA LEU A 113 -2.04 -4.90 -2.36
C LEU A 113 -3.44 -4.68 -1.79
N GLU A 114 -3.74 -3.48 -1.29
CA GLU A 114 -5.08 -3.13 -0.80
C GLU A 114 -6.15 -3.31 -1.90
N ALA A 115 -5.84 -2.88 -3.13
CA ALA A 115 -6.76 -3.09 -4.26
C ALA A 115 -7.01 -4.57 -4.55
N GLN A 116 -5.98 -5.43 -4.46
CA GLN A 116 -6.12 -6.87 -4.63
C GLN A 116 -6.94 -7.52 -3.52
N LEU A 117 -6.71 -7.11 -2.27
CA LEU A 117 -7.51 -7.59 -1.13
C LEU A 117 -8.99 -7.24 -1.29
N LYS A 118 -9.31 -6.00 -1.70
CA LYS A 118 -10.69 -5.57 -1.97
C LYS A 118 -11.40 -6.43 -3.03
N LEU A 119 -10.66 -6.98 -4.00
CA LEU A 119 -11.23 -7.86 -5.03
C LEU A 119 -11.51 -9.28 -4.53
N ARG A 120 -10.77 -9.75 -3.52
CA ARG A 120 -10.90 -11.11 -2.97
C ARG A 120 -11.91 -11.22 -1.83
N ALA A 121 -12.33 -10.11 -1.27
CA ALA A 121 -13.26 -10.10 -0.14
C ALA A 121 -14.66 -10.60 -0.56
N PRO A 122 -15.31 -11.46 0.22
CA PRO A 122 -16.66 -11.96 -0.08
C PRO A 122 -17.65 -10.80 -0.15
N ARG A 123 -18.42 -10.72 -1.23
CA ARG A 123 -19.38 -9.62 -1.45
C ARG A 123 -20.84 -10.04 -1.49
N SER A 124 -21.11 -11.33 -1.47
CA SER A 124 -22.46 -11.87 -1.48
C SER A 124 -22.51 -13.22 -0.81
N VAL A 125 -23.64 -13.55 -0.26
CA VAL A 125 -23.91 -14.88 0.30
C VAL A 125 -24.32 -15.87 -0.77
N ALA A 126 -24.30 -17.17 -0.45
CA ALA A 126 -24.76 -18.23 -1.35
C ALA A 126 -26.24 -18.02 -1.74
N ALA A 127 -26.57 -18.29 -3.02
CA ALA A 127 -27.89 -18.05 -3.59
C ALA A 127 -29.03 -18.79 -2.87
N GLY A 128 -28.75 -19.89 -2.18
CA GLY A 128 -29.73 -20.68 -1.44
C GLY A 128 -29.90 -20.35 0.04
N LEU A 129 -29.14 -19.35 0.58
CA LEU A 129 -29.19 -19.03 2.00
C LEU A 129 -30.55 -18.43 2.40
N GLN A 130 -31.23 -19.04 3.39
CA GLN A 130 -32.53 -18.61 3.93
C GLN A 130 -32.53 -18.81 5.45
N GLY A 131 -33.39 -18.05 6.15
CA GLY A 131 -33.57 -18.16 7.58
C GLY A 131 -32.32 -17.85 8.43
N HIS A 132 -31.38 -17.11 7.85
CA HIS A 132 -30.12 -16.73 8.51
C HIS A 132 -30.27 -15.47 9.33
N VAL A 133 -29.32 -15.26 10.23
CA VAL A 133 -29.20 -14.07 11.06
C VAL A 133 -28.18 -13.12 10.43
N ILE A 134 -28.54 -11.87 10.22
CA ILE A 134 -27.61 -10.83 9.76
C ILE A 134 -27.11 -10.06 10.97
N ILE A 135 -25.80 -9.91 11.11
CA ILE A 135 -25.14 -9.19 12.21
C ILE A 135 -24.41 -7.99 11.61
N CYS A 136 -24.74 -6.77 12.06
CA CYS A 136 -24.28 -5.56 11.41
C CYS A 136 -22.85 -5.13 11.76
N ARG A 137 -22.28 -5.66 12.85
CA ARG A 137 -20.92 -5.30 13.31
C ARG A 137 -20.28 -6.43 14.08
N HIS A 138 -18.97 -6.58 13.98
CA HIS A 138 -18.19 -7.53 14.76
C HIS A 138 -17.72 -6.89 16.08
N ASP A 139 -18.43 -7.16 17.17
CA ASP A 139 -18.12 -6.73 18.52
C ASP A 139 -18.16 -7.91 19.49
N ALA A 140 -17.96 -7.66 20.80
CA ALA A 140 -17.99 -8.69 21.82
C ALA A 140 -19.36 -9.41 21.90
N LEU A 141 -20.46 -8.69 21.67
CA LEU A 141 -21.80 -9.26 21.61
C LEU A 141 -21.95 -10.18 20.39
N ALA A 142 -21.51 -9.70 19.22
CA ALA A 142 -21.51 -10.47 17.99
C ALA A 142 -20.69 -11.76 18.11
N GLN A 143 -19.52 -11.73 18.74
CA GLN A 143 -18.70 -12.93 18.97
C GLN A 143 -19.42 -13.98 19.80
N ALA A 144 -20.04 -13.57 20.92
CA ALA A 144 -20.81 -14.47 21.78
C ALA A 144 -22.03 -15.04 21.02
N LEU A 145 -22.72 -14.20 20.23
CA LEU A 145 -23.86 -14.61 19.43
C LEU A 145 -23.45 -15.60 18.33
N ILE A 146 -22.38 -15.32 17.58
CA ILE A 146 -21.85 -16.18 16.53
C ILE A 146 -21.50 -17.57 17.09
N ALA A 147 -20.81 -17.61 18.23
CA ALA A 147 -20.49 -18.88 18.90
C ALA A 147 -21.75 -19.69 19.20
N ARG A 148 -22.81 -19.02 19.69
CA ARG A 148 -24.09 -19.65 20.00
C ARG A 148 -24.85 -20.11 18.76
N LEU A 149 -24.91 -19.26 17.71
CA LEU A 149 -25.54 -19.61 16.43
C LEU A 149 -24.85 -20.82 15.77
N SER A 150 -23.52 -20.84 15.79
CA SER A 150 -22.72 -21.95 15.26
C SER A 150 -23.00 -23.25 16.03
N SER A 151 -23.10 -23.20 17.36
CA SER A 151 -23.44 -24.40 18.19
C SER A 151 -24.82 -24.94 17.89
N LEU A 152 -25.77 -24.10 17.50
CA LEU A 152 -27.14 -24.46 17.15
C LEU A 152 -27.30 -24.75 15.66
N ARG A 153 -26.24 -24.65 14.87
CA ARG A 153 -26.24 -24.78 13.38
C ARG A 153 -27.19 -23.80 12.68
N ILE A 154 -27.42 -22.64 13.29
CA ILE A 154 -28.19 -21.57 12.67
C ILE A 154 -27.26 -20.77 11.75
N PRO A 155 -27.61 -20.61 10.46
CA PRO A 155 -26.80 -19.84 9.55
C PRO A 155 -26.81 -18.36 9.92
N TYR A 156 -25.66 -17.72 9.76
CA TYR A 156 -25.51 -16.28 10.00
C TYR A 156 -24.63 -15.64 8.92
N VAL A 157 -24.73 -14.33 8.80
CA VAL A 157 -23.89 -13.48 7.95
C VAL A 157 -23.47 -12.26 8.74
N LEU A 158 -22.17 -12.02 8.83
CA LEU A 158 -21.58 -10.83 9.41
C LEU A 158 -21.37 -9.79 8.32
N LEU A 159 -21.76 -8.55 8.56
CA LEU A 159 -21.42 -7.42 7.70
C LEU A 159 -20.14 -6.77 8.20
N GLU A 160 -19.18 -6.54 7.31
CA GLU A 160 -17.92 -5.85 7.62
C GLU A 160 -17.66 -4.79 6.54
N PRO A 161 -17.62 -3.49 6.91
CA PRO A 161 -17.34 -2.44 5.95
C PRO A 161 -15.91 -2.48 5.40
N ASP A 162 -14.93 -2.88 6.23
CA ASP A 162 -13.54 -2.96 5.81
C ASP A 162 -13.23 -4.29 5.10
N PRO A 163 -12.90 -4.25 3.80
CA PRO A 163 -12.55 -5.46 3.05
C PRO A 163 -11.35 -6.23 3.60
N ALA A 164 -10.40 -5.55 4.26
CA ALA A 164 -9.23 -6.22 4.84
C ALA A 164 -9.63 -7.03 6.08
N LEU A 165 -10.45 -6.45 6.96
CA LEU A 165 -11.00 -7.15 8.12
C LEU A 165 -11.95 -8.28 7.71
N ALA A 166 -12.77 -8.07 6.67
CA ALA A 166 -13.65 -9.12 6.16
C ALA A 166 -12.87 -10.36 5.69
N ILE A 167 -11.70 -10.17 5.05
CA ILE A 167 -10.83 -11.29 4.66
C ILE A 167 -10.28 -12.02 5.88
N VAL A 168 -9.82 -11.30 6.91
CA VAL A 168 -9.34 -11.90 8.14
C VAL A 168 -10.44 -12.75 8.78
N HIS A 169 -11.63 -12.18 8.98
CA HIS A 169 -12.78 -12.89 9.54
C HIS A 169 -13.19 -14.11 8.69
N HIS A 170 -13.14 -13.98 7.36
CA HIS A 170 -13.43 -15.11 6.47
C HIS A 170 -12.37 -16.22 6.59
N THR A 171 -11.10 -15.86 6.75
CA THR A 171 -10.00 -16.82 6.95
C THR A 171 -10.12 -17.52 8.30
N ASP A 172 -10.63 -16.82 9.32
CA ASP A 172 -10.94 -17.37 10.63
C ASP A 172 -12.21 -18.26 10.63
N GLY A 173 -12.81 -18.47 9.46
CA GLY A 173 -13.97 -19.36 9.28
C GLY A 173 -15.31 -18.69 9.56
N LEU A 174 -15.40 -17.37 9.71
CA LEU A 174 -16.65 -16.65 9.88
C LEU A 174 -17.35 -16.46 8.52
N ASN A 175 -18.68 -16.55 8.53
CA ASN A 175 -19.50 -16.20 7.38
C ASN A 175 -19.66 -14.68 7.31
N VAL A 176 -18.82 -14.02 6.54
CA VAL A 176 -18.75 -12.55 6.43
C VAL A 176 -18.91 -12.11 4.98
N ILE A 177 -19.54 -10.97 4.77
CA ILE A 177 -19.54 -10.24 3.50
C ILE A 177 -19.12 -8.79 3.70
N VAL A 178 -18.45 -8.24 2.69
CA VAL A 178 -18.12 -6.81 2.66
C VAL A 178 -19.36 -6.01 2.33
N GLY A 179 -19.72 -5.09 3.21
CA GLY A 179 -20.83 -4.19 2.97
C GLY A 179 -21.09 -3.27 4.13
N GLU A 180 -21.54 -2.08 3.79
CA GLU A 180 -21.89 -1.04 4.75
C GLU A 180 -23.38 -1.15 5.10
N PRO A 181 -23.77 -1.16 6.39
CA PRO A 181 -25.20 -1.27 6.78
C PRO A 181 -26.09 -0.15 6.21
N ALA A 182 -25.52 1.02 5.91
CA ALA A 182 -26.22 2.13 5.28
C ALA A 182 -26.49 1.94 3.77
N ALA A 183 -25.87 0.94 3.11
CA ALA A 183 -25.99 0.74 1.68
C ALA A 183 -27.03 -0.31 1.34
N VAL A 184 -28.00 0.02 0.49
CA VAL A 184 -29.07 -0.88 0.03
C VAL A 184 -28.50 -2.12 -0.68
N GLU A 185 -27.40 -1.98 -1.37
CA GLU A 185 -26.71 -3.06 -2.06
C GLU A 185 -26.22 -4.15 -1.07
N THR A 186 -25.82 -3.77 0.15
CA THR A 186 -25.42 -4.70 1.22
C THR A 186 -26.57 -5.60 1.65
N TRP A 187 -27.76 -5.04 1.81
CA TRP A 187 -28.96 -5.78 2.18
C TRP A 187 -29.43 -6.76 1.09
N ARG A 188 -29.25 -6.39 -0.16
CA ARG A 188 -29.50 -7.32 -1.29
C ARG A 188 -28.44 -8.42 -1.34
N ALA A 189 -27.17 -8.07 -1.16
CA ALA A 189 -26.06 -9.01 -1.19
C ALA A 189 -26.12 -10.02 -0.02
N SER A 190 -26.62 -9.58 1.14
CA SER A 190 -26.87 -10.42 2.32
C SER A 190 -28.18 -11.19 2.24
N ARG A 191 -29.01 -11.00 1.20
CA ARG A 191 -30.36 -11.59 1.06
C ARG A 191 -31.27 -11.30 2.27
N ALA A 192 -31.33 -10.04 2.65
CA ALA A 192 -32.10 -9.62 3.82
C ALA A 192 -33.56 -9.99 3.74
N GLU A 193 -34.15 -10.07 2.52
CA GLU A 193 -35.54 -10.53 2.30
C GLU A 193 -35.77 -11.99 2.73
N ALA A 194 -34.71 -12.80 2.79
CA ALA A 194 -34.79 -14.21 3.20
C ALA A 194 -34.19 -14.47 4.59
N ALA A 195 -33.77 -13.42 5.29
CA ALA A 195 -33.20 -13.49 6.64
C ALA A 195 -34.32 -13.67 7.67
N ALA A 196 -34.04 -14.41 8.74
CA ALA A 196 -34.96 -14.56 9.88
C ALA A 196 -34.91 -13.35 10.82
N VAL A 197 -33.73 -12.82 11.06
CA VAL A 197 -33.47 -11.74 12.03
C VAL A 197 -32.30 -10.88 11.55
N VAL A 198 -32.38 -9.59 11.83
CA VAL A 198 -31.28 -8.64 11.72
C VAL A 198 -30.89 -8.13 13.11
N VAL A 199 -29.63 -8.24 13.47
CA VAL A 199 -29.07 -7.72 14.72
C VAL A 199 -28.32 -6.43 14.41
N ALA A 200 -28.96 -5.30 14.69
CA ALA A 200 -28.41 -3.96 14.48
C ALA A 200 -27.61 -3.52 15.71
N ASN A 201 -26.43 -4.07 15.90
CA ASN A 201 -25.48 -3.69 16.95
C ASN A 201 -24.59 -2.51 16.51
N LEU A 202 -25.24 -1.43 16.05
CA LEU A 202 -24.62 -0.20 15.60
C LEU A 202 -24.69 0.89 16.68
N ASP A 203 -23.83 1.91 16.56
CA ASP A 203 -23.92 3.07 17.45
C ASP A 203 -25.24 3.83 17.22
N ASP A 204 -25.79 4.48 18.25
CA ASP A 204 -27.14 5.12 18.23
C ASP A 204 -27.40 6.06 17.04
N ALA A 205 -26.34 6.67 16.50
CA ALA A 205 -26.44 7.54 15.32
C ALA A 205 -26.62 6.78 13.99
N ALA A 206 -26.43 5.46 13.98
CA ALA A 206 -26.49 4.61 12.79
C ALA A 206 -27.65 3.61 12.80
N ASN A 207 -28.37 3.48 13.91
CA ASN A 207 -29.61 2.72 14.05
C ASN A 207 -30.80 3.56 13.50
#